data_b5f555a7eb901fd139904d66b6902a16
#
_entry.id   b5f555a7eb901fd139904d66b6902a16
#
_cell.length_a   1.000
_cell.length_b   1.000
_cell.length_c   1.000
_cell.angle_alpha   90.00
_cell.angle_beta   90.00
_cell.angle_gamma   90.00
#
_symmetry.space_group_name_H-M   'P 1'
#
loop_
_entity.id
_entity.type
_entity.pdbx_description
1 polymer ?
#
loop_
_entity_poly.entity_id
_entity_poly.type
_entity_poly.pdbx_seq_one_letter_code
_entity_poly.pdbx_strand_id
1 'polypeptide(L)'
;MSKSHTQNVSETQPKSNAIEWLALIDEQFRKQDYHQARNLILKALLIFPNYAVLLDRLLMVDPHWSKPIVSRGIHLAIPTESDFSFLQQCYDNEAFMQQLLPMGRKKQSAEAILHALKKSEFSVAHYRSMHRIIKKAVCSNLEQPLAQFNLKPIGLASLVDIQIAHRRAELLIGIPDQAERQRATAVVMMLIMDLSFNQIGLHKLTSLVLANNPHSQRSTVAIGFTQEGLRRQHLCDPQTRQWMDCYENGIVADDFYHNPVIARISRRLIGRNITVKPV
;
A
#
# COMPACT_ATOMS: atom_id res chain seq x y z
N MET A 1 56.35 -0.73 4.10
CA MET A 1 55.64 -1.35 5.25
C MET A 1 54.19 -0.84 5.22
N SER A 2 53.35 -1.61 4.56
CA SER A 2 51.91 -1.26 4.40
C SER A 2 51.13 -2.01 5.48
N LYS A 3 50.46 -1.28 6.36
CA LYS A 3 49.58 -1.87 7.38
C LYS A 3 48.20 -2.00 6.77
N SER A 4 47.82 -3.25 6.48
CA SER A 4 46.44 -3.61 6.14
C SER A 4 45.54 -3.43 7.36
N HIS A 5 44.57 -2.50 7.27
CA HIS A 5 43.47 -2.42 8.22
C HIS A 5 42.45 -3.48 7.86
N THR A 6 42.51 -4.61 8.52
CA THR A 6 41.43 -5.59 8.57
C THR A 6 40.34 -5.01 9.47
N GLN A 7 39.23 -4.57 8.87
CA GLN A 7 38.01 -4.26 9.63
C GLN A 7 37.47 -5.58 10.20
N ASN A 8 37.56 -5.73 11.50
CA ASN A 8 36.89 -6.78 12.26
C ASN A 8 35.36 -6.53 12.15
N VAL A 9 34.70 -7.28 11.27
CA VAL A 9 33.25 -7.50 11.35
C VAL A 9 33.03 -8.33 12.62
N SER A 10 32.61 -7.70 13.69
CA SER A 10 32.24 -8.39 14.93
C SER A 10 31.06 -9.32 14.62
N GLU A 11 31.33 -10.62 14.52
CA GLU A 11 30.29 -11.65 14.53
C GLU A 11 29.47 -11.47 15.82
N THR A 12 28.23 -11.05 15.66
CA THR A 12 27.28 -10.91 16.78
C THR A 12 27.06 -12.32 17.36
N GLN A 13 27.58 -12.58 18.53
CA GLN A 13 27.34 -13.84 19.26
C GLN A 13 25.81 -14.06 19.40
N PRO A 14 25.33 -15.31 19.29
CA PRO A 14 23.91 -15.60 19.42
C PRO A 14 23.42 -15.16 20.81
N LYS A 15 22.47 -14.23 20.82
CA LYS A 15 21.82 -13.75 22.05
C LYS A 15 20.90 -14.84 22.59
N SER A 16 21.00 -15.12 23.87
CA SER A 16 20.19 -16.16 24.54
C SER A 16 18.74 -15.75 24.81
N ASN A 17 18.43 -14.45 24.67
CA ASN A 17 17.14 -13.89 25.03
C ASN A 17 16.54 -13.10 23.85
N ALA A 18 15.27 -13.34 23.51
CA ALA A 18 14.54 -12.63 22.47
C ALA A 18 14.51 -11.11 22.68
N ILE A 19 14.50 -10.62 23.93
CA ILE A 19 14.49 -9.20 24.26
C ILE A 19 15.78 -8.52 23.79
N GLU A 20 16.93 -9.17 23.91
CA GLU A 20 18.21 -8.62 23.43
C GLU A 20 18.24 -8.51 21.90
N TRP A 21 17.66 -9.48 21.19
CA TRP A 21 17.50 -9.39 19.74
C TRP A 21 16.59 -8.23 19.35
N LEU A 22 15.46 -8.06 20.04
CA LEU A 22 14.56 -6.94 19.80
C LEU A 22 15.25 -5.58 20.02
N ALA A 23 16.08 -5.44 21.05
CA ALA A 23 16.83 -4.20 21.30
C ALA A 23 17.77 -3.85 20.13
N LEU A 24 18.49 -4.85 19.59
CA LEU A 24 19.36 -4.67 18.43
C LEU A 24 18.56 -4.33 17.16
N ILE A 25 17.43 -5.00 16.94
CA ILE A 25 16.55 -4.78 15.82
C ILE A 25 15.98 -3.36 15.90
N ASP A 26 15.46 -2.94 17.06
CA ASP A 26 14.89 -1.60 17.27
C ASP A 26 15.94 -0.49 17.11
N GLU A 27 17.20 -0.78 17.39
CA GLU A 27 18.30 0.15 17.07
C GLU A 27 18.45 0.36 15.56
N GLN A 28 18.36 -0.72 14.76
CA GLN A 28 18.42 -0.59 13.30
C GLN A 28 17.18 0.14 12.75
N PHE A 29 15.98 -0.09 13.32
CA PHE A 29 14.80 0.68 12.97
C PHE A 29 14.98 2.18 13.24
N ARG A 30 15.59 2.56 14.38
CA ARG A 30 15.91 3.96 14.68
C ARG A 30 16.91 4.58 13.71
N LYS A 31 17.88 3.78 13.22
CA LYS A 31 18.85 4.18 12.19
C LYS A 31 18.25 4.16 10.77
N GLN A 32 17.03 3.67 10.60
CA GLN A 32 16.38 3.43 9.31
C GLN A 32 17.14 2.43 8.41
N ASP A 33 18.02 1.60 9.00
CA ASP A 33 18.68 0.50 8.29
C ASP A 33 17.80 -0.75 8.29
N TYR A 34 16.80 -0.72 7.41
CA TYR A 34 15.81 -1.80 7.31
C TYR A 34 16.39 -3.09 6.73
N HIS A 35 17.48 -3.00 5.96
CA HIS A 35 18.17 -4.17 5.46
C HIS A 35 18.83 -4.94 6.60
N GLN A 36 19.59 -4.24 7.45
CA GLN A 36 20.24 -4.84 8.62
C GLN A 36 19.19 -5.29 9.65
N ALA A 37 18.13 -4.50 9.87
CA ALA A 37 17.02 -4.92 10.73
C ALA A 37 16.45 -6.27 10.28
N ARG A 38 16.14 -6.43 8.97
CA ARG A 38 15.63 -7.67 8.40
C ARG A 38 16.59 -8.85 8.61
N ASN A 39 17.89 -8.66 8.40
CA ASN A 39 18.88 -9.69 8.60
C ASN A 39 18.95 -10.17 10.06
N LEU A 40 18.87 -9.23 11.02
CA LEU A 40 18.82 -9.55 12.45
C LEU A 40 17.54 -10.31 12.82
N ILE A 41 16.39 -9.88 12.27
CA ILE A 41 15.11 -10.55 12.50
C ILE A 41 15.15 -12.00 12.01
N LEU A 42 15.67 -12.23 10.79
CA LEU A 42 15.79 -13.58 10.24
C LEU A 42 16.71 -14.48 11.09
N LYS A 43 17.84 -13.93 11.58
CA LYS A 43 18.73 -14.67 12.51
C LYS A 43 18.02 -14.98 13.82
N ALA A 44 17.29 -14.03 14.40
CA ALA A 44 16.54 -14.25 15.63
C ALA A 44 15.43 -15.30 15.46
N LEU A 45 14.74 -15.33 14.30
CA LEU A 45 13.71 -16.32 14.00
C LEU A 45 14.25 -17.75 13.84
N LEU A 46 15.53 -17.94 13.54
CA LEU A 46 16.14 -19.28 13.59
C LEU A 46 16.17 -19.85 15.03
N ILE A 47 16.21 -18.97 16.03
CA ILE A 47 16.26 -19.34 17.46
C ILE A 47 14.84 -19.32 18.05
N PHE A 48 14.01 -18.36 17.64
CA PHE A 48 12.65 -18.13 18.15
C PHE A 48 11.62 -18.12 17.00
N PRO A 49 11.36 -19.25 16.32
CA PRO A 49 10.62 -19.27 15.04
C PRO A 49 9.17 -18.80 15.13
N ASN A 50 8.53 -18.94 16.29
CA ASN A 50 7.11 -18.58 16.49
C ASN A 50 6.93 -17.34 17.36
N TYR A 51 7.98 -16.53 17.56
CA TYR A 51 7.86 -15.34 18.38
C TYR A 51 7.13 -14.23 17.63
N ALA A 52 5.88 -13.96 18.01
CA ALA A 52 4.95 -13.09 17.30
C ALA A 52 5.53 -11.70 17.00
N VAL A 53 6.25 -11.11 17.96
CA VAL A 53 6.85 -9.77 17.80
C VAL A 53 7.91 -9.75 16.70
N LEU A 54 8.72 -10.81 16.55
CA LEU A 54 9.70 -10.93 15.47
C LEU A 54 9.01 -11.11 14.11
N LEU A 55 7.93 -11.90 14.06
CA LEU A 55 7.14 -12.07 12.85
C LEU A 55 6.47 -10.75 12.42
N ASP A 56 5.98 -9.96 13.36
CA ASP A 56 5.44 -8.63 13.08
C ASP A 56 6.53 -7.67 12.57
N ARG A 57 7.72 -7.67 13.21
CA ARG A 57 8.87 -6.88 12.73
C ARG A 57 9.31 -7.31 11.33
N LEU A 58 9.32 -8.61 11.02
CA LEU A 58 9.63 -9.09 9.69
C LEU A 58 8.65 -8.56 8.64
N LEU A 59 7.36 -8.60 8.95
CA LEU A 59 6.34 -8.06 8.06
C LEU A 59 6.51 -6.55 7.83
N MET A 60 6.89 -5.78 8.83
CA MET A 60 7.15 -4.34 8.68
C MET A 60 8.25 -4.02 7.66
N VAL A 61 9.22 -4.91 7.50
CA VAL A 61 10.35 -4.76 6.55
C VAL A 61 10.25 -5.70 5.35
N ASP A 62 9.04 -6.19 5.05
CA ASP A 62 8.81 -7.03 3.89
C ASP A 62 9.09 -6.25 2.60
N PRO A 63 9.92 -6.79 1.68
CA PRO A 63 10.27 -6.08 0.45
C PRO A 63 9.08 -5.82 -0.48
N HIS A 64 7.95 -6.52 -0.35
CA HIS A 64 6.76 -6.27 -1.17
C HIS A 64 6.16 -4.88 -0.93
N TRP A 65 6.38 -4.28 0.26
CA TRP A 65 5.95 -2.91 0.53
C TRP A 65 6.63 -1.87 -0.37
N SER A 66 7.83 -2.13 -0.86
CA SER A 66 8.63 -1.21 -1.67
C SER A 66 8.77 -1.62 -3.14
N LYS A 67 8.19 -2.74 -3.56
CA LYS A 67 8.23 -3.16 -4.96
C LYS A 67 7.10 -2.53 -5.78
N PRO A 68 7.35 -2.12 -7.03
CA PRO A 68 6.28 -1.76 -7.96
C PRO A 68 5.44 -3.00 -8.28
N ILE A 69 4.14 -2.78 -8.51
CA ILE A 69 3.21 -3.84 -8.93
C ILE A 69 2.89 -3.63 -10.39
N VAL A 70 3.14 -4.65 -11.21
CA VAL A 70 3.01 -4.55 -12.66
C VAL A 70 1.94 -5.50 -13.17
N SER A 71 1.07 -5.01 -14.05
CA SER A 71 0.08 -5.78 -14.77
C SER A 71 -0.05 -5.25 -16.22
N ARG A 72 -0.84 -5.94 -17.04
CA ARG A 72 -1.08 -5.55 -18.43
C ARG A 72 -1.63 -4.12 -18.52
N GLY A 73 -0.77 -3.18 -18.91
CA GLY A 73 -1.12 -1.77 -19.16
C GLY A 73 -1.36 -0.91 -17.93
N ILE A 74 -1.40 -1.46 -16.70
CA ILE A 74 -1.49 -0.70 -15.45
C ILE A 74 -0.31 -1.08 -14.55
N HIS A 75 0.37 -0.04 -14.04
CA HIS A 75 1.50 -0.16 -13.14
C HIS A 75 1.20 0.65 -11.86
N LEU A 76 1.47 0.06 -10.71
CA LEU A 76 1.45 0.77 -9.43
C LEU A 76 2.90 1.06 -9.05
N ALA A 77 3.37 2.24 -9.45
CA ALA A 77 4.74 2.67 -9.27
C ALA A 77 4.93 3.41 -7.94
N ILE A 78 6.14 3.36 -7.40
CA ILE A 78 6.52 4.22 -6.29
C ILE A 78 6.54 5.66 -6.79
N PRO A 79 5.97 6.64 -6.05
CA PRO A 79 6.05 8.04 -6.41
C PRO A 79 7.50 8.52 -6.51
N THR A 80 7.81 9.28 -7.55
CA THR A 80 9.13 9.88 -7.77
C THR A 80 8.99 11.37 -8.07
N GLU A 81 10.10 12.10 -8.11
CA GLU A 81 10.08 13.52 -8.49
C GLU A 81 9.52 13.77 -9.89
N SER A 82 9.63 12.79 -10.80
CA SER A 82 9.02 12.88 -12.14
C SER A 82 7.48 12.91 -12.11
N ASP A 83 6.88 12.47 -11.02
CA ASP A 83 5.42 12.45 -10.84
C ASP A 83 4.89 13.74 -10.16
N PHE A 84 5.79 14.68 -9.84
CA PHE A 84 5.45 15.88 -9.08
C PHE A 84 4.31 16.70 -9.70
N SER A 85 4.37 16.98 -11.01
CA SER A 85 3.33 17.77 -11.69
C SER A 85 1.96 17.11 -11.61
N PHE A 86 1.91 15.79 -11.74
CA PHE A 86 0.67 15.03 -11.60
C PHE A 86 0.15 15.06 -10.16
N LEU A 87 1.03 14.89 -9.19
CA LEU A 87 0.67 14.97 -7.77
C LEU A 87 0.14 16.36 -7.40
N GLN A 88 0.82 17.42 -7.87
CA GLN A 88 0.36 18.79 -7.66
C GLN A 88 -1.06 18.99 -8.23
N GLN A 89 -1.33 18.52 -9.45
CA GLN A 89 -2.67 18.58 -10.04
C GLN A 89 -3.71 17.82 -9.21
N CYS A 90 -3.36 16.65 -8.67
CA CYS A 90 -4.25 15.89 -7.79
C CYS A 90 -4.55 16.66 -6.50
N TYR A 91 -3.54 17.21 -5.83
CA TYR A 91 -3.71 17.95 -4.57
C TYR A 91 -4.43 19.28 -4.75
N ASP A 92 -4.29 19.93 -5.90
CA ASP A 92 -5.00 21.17 -6.23
C ASP A 92 -6.46 20.92 -6.63
N ASN A 93 -6.81 19.68 -6.99
CA ASN A 93 -8.20 19.30 -7.28
C ASN A 93 -8.96 18.99 -5.98
N GLU A 94 -9.57 20.00 -5.41
CA GLU A 94 -10.27 19.91 -4.12
C GLU A 94 -11.40 18.86 -4.14
N ALA A 95 -12.19 18.79 -5.20
CA ALA A 95 -13.28 17.82 -5.31
C ALA A 95 -12.76 16.38 -5.34
N PHE A 96 -11.63 16.14 -6.01
CA PHE A 96 -10.98 14.84 -6.03
C PHE A 96 -10.41 14.47 -4.66
N MET A 97 -9.67 15.37 -4.03
CA MET A 97 -9.06 15.13 -2.72
C MET A 97 -10.11 14.97 -1.62
N GLN A 98 -11.25 15.65 -1.72
CA GLN A 98 -12.36 15.47 -0.79
C GLN A 98 -12.90 14.05 -0.77
N GLN A 99 -12.92 13.39 -1.91
CA GLN A 99 -13.39 12.02 -2.01
C GLN A 99 -12.31 10.99 -1.68
N LEU A 100 -11.04 11.30 -1.94
CA LEU A 100 -9.94 10.38 -1.72
C LEU A 100 -9.42 10.39 -0.29
N LEU A 101 -9.17 11.58 0.26
CA LEU A 101 -8.59 11.79 1.59
C LEU A 101 -9.33 12.93 2.32
N PRO A 102 -10.57 12.75 2.73
CA PRO A 102 -11.36 13.81 3.35
C PRO A 102 -10.75 14.38 4.64
N MET A 103 -9.90 13.63 5.33
CA MET A 103 -9.18 14.09 6.53
C MET A 103 -7.83 14.76 6.23
N GLY A 104 -7.29 14.61 5.02
CA GLY A 104 -5.96 15.10 4.63
C GLY A 104 -5.92 16.52 4.06
N ARG A 105 -6.95 17.32 4.23
CA ARG A 105 -7.19 18.58 3.52
C ARG A 105 -6.36 19.79 3.92
N LYS A 106 -5.20 19.64 4.46
CA LYS A 106 -4.25 20.75 4.38
C LYS A 106 -3.75 20.81 2.94
N LYS A 107 -4.02 21.94 2.25
CA LYS A 107 -3.41 22.25 0.97
C LYS A 107 -1.91 22.01 1.12
N GLN A 108 -1.41 20.99 0.43
CA GLN A 108 0.00 20.64 0.50
C GLN A 108 0.77 21.69 -0.30
N SER A 109 1.81 22.28 0.27
CA SER A 109 2.70 23.12 -0.52
C SER A 109 3.54 22.27 -1.47
N ALA A 110 4.03 22.86 -2.55
CA ALA A 110 4.93 22.19 -3.49
C ALA A 110 6.14 21.59 -2.77
N GLU A 111 6.71 22.33 -1.81
CA GLU A 111 7.85 21.89 -1.01
C GLU A 111 7.49 20.68 -0.14
N ALA A 112 6.28 20.67 0.46
CA ALA A 112 5.83 19.55 1.28
C ALA A 112 5.66 18.27 0.44
N ILE A 113 5.11 18.38 -0.77
CA ILE A 113 4.97 17.26 -1.71
C ILE A 113 6.36 16.75 -2.13
N LEU A 114 7.27 17.63 -2.53
CA LEU A 114 8.63 17.25 -2.90
C LEU A 114 9.40 16.62 -1.73
N HIS A 115 9.25 17.17 -0.53
CA HIS A 115 9.87 16.60 0.66
C HIS A 115 9.29 15.20 0.96
N ALA A 116 7.98 15.00 0.83
CA ALA A 116 7.35 13.71 0.99
C ALA A 116 7.86 12.71 -0.07
N LEU A 117 8.02 13.14 -1.33
CA LEU A 117 8.58 12.32 -2.40
C LEU A 117 10.05 11.94 -2.17
N LYS A 118 10.87 12.85 -1.68
CA LYS A 118 12.26 12.55 -1.32
C LYS A 118 12.39 11.57 -0.16
N LYS A 119 11.40 11.57 0.74
CA LYS A 119 11.25 10.57 1.80
C LYS A 119 10.51 9.32 1.34
N SER A 120 10.27 9.13 0.04
CA SER A 120 9.42 8.07 -0.50
C SER A 120 10.00 6.65 -0.38
N GLU A 121 11.20 6.47 0.16
CA GLU A 121 11.62 5.19 0.75
C GLU A 121 10.85 4.88 2.04
N PHE A 122 9.53 5.20 2.01
CA PHE A 122 8.63 5.02 3.14
C PHE A 122 8.55 3.55 3.52
N SER A 123 9.25 3.20 4.56
CA SER A 123 9.02 1.94 5.24
C SER A 123 7.67 1.97 5.95
N VAL A 124 6.88 0.95 5.76
CA VAL A 124 5.63 0.70 6.53
C VAL A 124 5.91 0.72 8.04
N ALA A 125 7.12 0.35 8.44
CA ALA A 125 7.61 0.44 9.81
C ALA A 125 7.50 1.84 10.43
N HIS A 126 7.65 2.89 9.62
CA HIS A 126 7.70 4.25 10.13
C HIS A 126 6.39 5.02 9.94
N TYR A 127 5.74 4.86 8.78
CA TYR A 127 4.58 5.68 8.39
C TYR A 127 3.24 4.96 8.40
N ARG A 128 3.21 3.64 8.59
CA ARG A 128 1.98 2.84 8.53
C ARG A 128 1.14 3.07 7.26
N SER A 129 1.83 3.42 6.18
CA SER A 129 1.17 3.66 4.90
C SER A 129 2.07 3.25 3.73
N MET A 130 1.42 2.87 2.63
CA MET A 130 2.05 2.59 1.35
C MET A 130 1.32 3.42 0.29
N HIS A 131 2.07 4.20 -0.49
CA HIS A 131 1.51 5.03 -1.56
C HIS A 131 2.04 4.59 -2.91
N ARG A 132 1.18 4.60 -3.93
CA ARG A 132 1.52 4.27 -5.32
C ARG A 132 0.89 5.26 -6.28
N ILE A 133 1.62 5.57 -7.35
CA ILE A 133 1.07 6.23 -8.52
C ILE A 133 0.53 5.16 -9.45
N ILE A 134 -0.73 5.30 -9.86
CA ILE A 134 -1.31 4.47 -10.90
C ILE A 134 -0.83 5.02 -12.24
N LYS A 135 -0.05 4.25 -12.97
CA LYS A 135 0.46 4.61 -14.31
C LYS A 135 -0.16 3.67 -15.35
N LYS A 136 -0.58 4.25 -16.47
CA LYS A 136 -1.12 3.51 -17.62
C LYS A 136 -0.13 3.54 -18.77
N ALA A 137 0.08 2.40 -19.41
CA ALA A 137 0.87 2.33 -20.62
C ALA A 137 0.17 3.05 -21.78
N VAL A 138 0.89 3.97 -22.43
CA VAL A 138 0.40 4.78 -23.58
C VAL A 138 0.86 4.14 -24.89
N CYS A 139 1.03 2.85 -24.95
CA CYS A 139 1.56 2.24 -26.17
C CYS A 139 0.50 1.44 -26.92
N SER A 140 0.59 1.53 -28.26
CA SER A 140 -0.26 0.80 -29.21
C SER A 140 0.21 -0.65 -29.44
N ASN A 141 1.37 -1.06 -28.93
CA ASN A 141 1.94 -2.38 -29.18
C ASN A 141 2.28 -3.09 -27.86
N LEU A 142 1.42 -4.03 -27.47
CA LEU A 142 1.55 -4.82 -26.23
C LEU A 142 2.69 -5.87 -26.27
N GLU A 143 3.38 -5.98 -27.40
CA GLU A 143 4.49 -6.94 -27.60
C GLU A 143 5.86 -6.37 -27.22
N GLN A 144 5.94 -5.07 -26.88
CA GLN A 144 7.20 -4.45 -26.46
C GLN A 144 7.57 -4.84 -25.03
N PRO A 145 8.87 -4.96 -24.70
CA PRO A 145 9.34 -5.17 -23.34
C PRO A 145 8.83 -4.05 -22.41
N LEU A 146 8.42 -4.41 -21.18
CA LEU A 146 7.85 -3.49 -20.18
C LEU A 146 8.70 -2.23 -19.92
N ALA A 147 10.02 -2.34 -20.08
CA ALA A 147 10.96 -1.22 -19.91
C ALA A 147 10.84 -0.11 -20.98
N GLN A 148 10.11 -0.35 -22.07
CA GLN A 148 9.95 0.61 -23.18
C GLN A 148 8.58 1.29 -23.22
N PHE A 149 7.68 0.97 -22.25
CA PHE A 149 6.38 1.63 -22.21
C PHE A 149 6.50 3.08 -21.73
N ASN A 150 5.92 3.99 -22.52
CA ASN A 150 5.65 5.34 -22.02
C ASN A 150 4.49 5.25 -21.02
N LEU A 151 4.76 5.50 -19.73
CA LEU A 151 3.82 5.36 -18.64
C LEU A 151 3.25 6.73 -18.26
N LYS A 152 1.95 6.94 -18.48
CA LYS A 152 1.25 8.15 -18.06
C LYS A 152 0.65 7.96 -16.66
N PRO A 153 0.90 8.85 -15.68
CA PRO A 153 0.22 8.81 -14.40
C PRO A 153 -1.27 9.17 -14.58
N ILE A 154 -2.16 8.39 -13.94
CA ILE A 154 -3.62 8.55 -14.05
C ILE A 154 -4.33 8.59 -12.70
N GLY A 155 -3.66 8.23 -11.61
CA GLY A 155 -4.31 8.17 -10.30
C GLY A 155 -3.38 7.81 -9.16
N LEU A 156 -3.97 7.67 -7.98
CA LEU A 156 -3.32 7.33 -6.72
C LEU A 156 -3.94 6.07 -6.14
N ALA A 157 -3.13 5.20 -5.57
CA ALA A 157 -3.56 4.04 -4.79
C ALA A 157 -2.73 3.96 -3.52
N SER A 158 -3.39 3.74 -2.39
CA SER A 158 -2.72 3.70 -1.10
C SER A 158 -3.31 2.64 -0.20
N LEU A 159 -2.46 2.04 0.62
CA LEU A 159 -2.87 1.41 1.86
C LEU A 159 -2.48 2.35 2.99
N VAL A 160 -3.43 2.70 3.84
CA VAL A 160 -3.23 3.58 5.00
C VAL A 160 -3.72 2.88 6.27
N ASP A 161 -3.45 3.46 7.42
CA ASP A 161 -3.75 2.84 8.73
C ASP A 161 -3.32 1.36 8.79
N ILE A 162 -2.12 1.07 8.27
CA ILE A 162 -1.58 -0.29 8.28
C ILE A 162 -1.29 -0.68 9.73
N GLN A 163 -2.01 -1.67 10.21
CA GLN A 163 -1.87 -2.20 11.58
C GLN A 163 -1.33 -3.63 11.50
N ILE A 164 -0.02 -3.75 11.63
CA ILE A 164 0.68 -5.02 11.48
C ILE A 164 0.19 -6.08 12.48
N ALA A 165 0.05 -5.71 13.77
CA ALA A 165 -0.42 -6.63 14.81
C ALA A 165 -1.84 -7.17 14.54
N HIS A 166 -2.67 -6.40 13.83
CA HIS A 166 -4.04 -6.78 13.45
C HIS A 166 -4.15 -7.27 12.01
N ARG A 167 -3.04 -7.28 11.26
CA ARG A 167 -3.00 -7.69 9.84
C ARG A 167 -4.07 -6.99 9.00
N ARG A 168 -4.29 -5.69 9.23
CA ARG A 168 -5.29 -4.91 8.50
C ARG A 168 -4.72 -3.62 7.93
N ALA A 169 -5.38 -3.12 6.88
CA ALA A 169 -5.11 -1.82 6.29
C ALA A 169 -6.39 -1.24 5.67
N GLU A 170 -6.45 0.07 5.50
CA GLU A 170 -7.49 0.75 4.74
C GLU A 170 -7.01 1.02 3.31
N LEU A 171 -7.84 0.68 2.34
CA LEU A 171 -7.57 0.85 0.92
C LEU A 171 -8.19 2.15 0.40
N LEU A 172 -7.37 2.97 -0.24
CA LEU A 172 -7.77 4.18 -0.95
C LEU A 172 -7.37 4.08 -2.42
N ILE A 173 -8.30 4.35 -3.34
CA ILE A 173 -8.02 4.45 -4.78
C ILE A 173 -8.72 5.68 -5.31
N GLY A 174 -7.97 6.53 -6.00
CA GLY A 174 -8.49 7.72 -6.65
C GLY A 174 -7.94 7.89 -8.05
N ILE A 175 -8.83 8.11 -9.02
CA ILE A 175 -8.50 8.44 -10.41
C ILE A 175 -9.31 9.70 -10.75
N PRO A 176 -8.64 10.88 -10.94
CA PRO A 176 -9.33 12.13 -11.19
C PRO A 176 -10.14 12.10 -12.47
N ASP A 177 -9.57 11.59 -13.56
CA ASP A 177 -10.22 11.53 -14.88
C ASP A 177 -11.29 10.43 -14.91
N GLN A 178 -12.53 10.84 -15.21
CA GLN A 178 -13.68 9.95 -15.28
C GLN A 178 -13.55 8.90 -16.39
N ALA A 179 -12.96 9.25 -17.54
CA ALA A 179 -12.77 8.34 -18.66
C ALA A 179 -11.83 7.19 -18.34
N GLU A 180 -10.79 7.46 -17.52
CA GLU A 180 -9.84 6.44 -17.08
C GLU A 180 -10.36 5.59 -15.91
N ARG A 181 -11.33 6.10 -15.15
CA ARG A 181 -11.74 5.56 -13.84
C ARG A 181 -12.30 4.14 -13.92
N GLN A 182 -13.24 3.88 -14.85
CA GLN A 182 -14.05 2.64 -14.82
C GLN A 182 -13.21 1.36 -14.87
N ARG A 183 -12.32 1.25 -15.85
CA ARG A 183 -11.51 0.03 -16.05
C ARG A 183 -10.30 -0.02 -15.15
N ALA A 184 -9.63 1.11 -14.96
CA ALA A 184 -8.38 1.17 -14.21
C ALA A 184 -8.63 0.89 -12.72
N THR A 185 -9.71 1.41 -12.11
CA THR A 185 -10.02 1.17 -10.70
C THR A 185 -10.16 -0.33 -10.39
N ALA A 186 -10.87 -1.08 -11.24
CA ALA A 186 -11.05 -2.51 -11.02
C ALA A 186 -9.72 -3.30 -11.12
N VAL A 187 -8.85 -2.93 -12.09
CA VAL A 187 -7.52 -3.54 -12.20
C VAL A 187 -6.68 -3.24 -10.96
N VAL A 188 -6.63 -1.97 -10.55
CA VAL A 188 -5.89 -1.52 -9.37
C VAL A 188 -6.37 -2.24 -8.11
N MET A 189 -7.69 -2.37 -7.94
CA MET A 189 -8.28 -3.10 -6.81
C MET A 189 -7.78 -4.55 -6.77
N MET A 190 -7.81 -5.26 -7.91
CA MET A 190 -7.31 -6.65 -7.98
C MET A 190 -5.82 -6.73 -7.64
N LEU A 191 -5.01 -5.79 -8.11
CA LEU A 191 -3.57 -5.76 -7.83
C LEU A 191 -3.26 -5.50 -6.35
N ILE A 192 -4.00 -4.57 -5.72
CA ILE A 192 -3.81 -4.29 -4.28
C ILE A 192 -4.32 -5.44 -3.43
N MET A 193 -5.46 -6.07 -3.77
CA MET A 193 -5.94 -7.25 -3.06
C MET A 193 -4.93 -8.40 -3.14
N ASP A 194 -4.37 -8.64 -4.31
CA ASP A 194 -3.35 -9.67 -4.50
C ASP A 194 -2.08 -9.40 -3.69
N LEU A 195 -1.59 -8.16 -3.71
CA LEU A 195 -0.50 -7.74 -2.82
C LEU A 195 -0.86 -8.00 -1.36
N SER A 196 -2.01 -7.53 -0.93
CA SER A 196 -2.41 -7.54 0.48
C SER A 196 -2.60 -8.94 1.04
N PHE A 197 -3.35 -9.79 0.35
CA PHE A 197 -3.69 -11.11 0.85
C PHE A 197 -2.66 -12.18 0.50
N ASN A 198 -2.13 -12.17 -0.74
CA ASN A 198 -1.25 -13.25 -1.22
C ASN A 198 0.23 -12.99 -0.95
N GLN A 199 0.68 -11.72 -1.00
CA GLN A 199 2.11 -11.42 -0.88
C GLN A 199 2.48 -10.96 0.53
N ILE A 200 1.67 -10.09 1.14
CA ILE A 200 1.89 -9.55 2.48
C ILE A 200 1.27 -10.44 3.57
N GLY A 201 0.14 -11.09 3.27
CA GLY A 201 -0.61 -11.90 4.24
C GLY A 201 -1.41 -11.06 5.23
N LEU A 202 -2.02 -9.98 4.77
CA LEU A 202 -3.01 -9.26 5.58
C LEU A 202 -4.25 -10.14 5.81
N HIS A 203 -4.92 -9.91 6.92
CA HIS A 203 -6.17 -10.59 7.25
C HIS A 203 -7.40 -9.82 6.78
N LYS A 204 -7.32 -8.47 6.74
CA LYS A 204 -8.46 -7.62 6.41
C LYS A 204 -8.05 -6.38 5.63
N LEU A 205 -8.82 -6.03 4.60
CA LEU A 205 -8.84 -4.71 4.01
C LEU A 205 -10.14 -4.01 4.37
N THR A 206 -10.05 -2.72 4.70
CA THR A 206 -11.20 -1.84 4.91
C THR A 206 -11.23 -0.74 3.85
N SER A 207 -12.38 -0.11 3.66
CA SER A 207 -12.54 1.08 2.82
C SER A 207 -13.66 1.95 3.38
N LEU A 208 -13.38 3.23 3.60
CA LEU A 208 -14.39 4.22 3.95
C LEU A 208 -14.87 4.92 2.68
N VAL A 209 -16.19 4.98 2.50
CA VAL A 209 -16.81 5.67 1.37
C VAL A 209 -17.79 6.70 1.90
N LEU A 210 -17.65 7.97 1.47
CA LEU A 210 -18.60 9.02 1.82
C LEU A 210 -20.02 8.63 1.39
N ALA A 211 -21.01 8.82 2.25
CA ALA A 211 -22.39 8.44 1.99
C ALA A 211 -23.02 9.19 0.78
N ASN A 212 -22.49 10.38 0.48
CA ASN A 212 -22.86 11.15 -0.70
C ASN A 212 -22.19 10.66 -2.02
N ASN A 213 -21.39 9.58 -1.96
CA ASN A 213 -20.77 8.94 -3.12
C ASN A 213 -21.33 7.52 -3.37
N PRO A 214 -22.63 7.39 -3.75
CA PRO A 214 -23.27 6.10 -3.92
C PRO A 214 -22.69 5.27 -5.07
N HIS A 215 -22.02 5.91 -6.03
CA HIS A 215 -21.34 5.20 -7.12
C HIS A 215 -20.13 4.42 -6.59
N SER A 216 -19.29 5.06 -5.75
CA SER A 216 -18.16 4.39 -5.12
C SER A 216 -18.63 3.25 -4.21
N GLN A 217 -19.68 3.48 -3.41
CA GLN A 217 -20.23 2.46 -2.53
C GLN A 217 -20.69 1.21 -3.30
N ARG A 218 -21.50 1.41 -4.35
CA ARG A 218 -21.93 0.29 -5.20
C ARG A 218 -20.77 -0.46 -5.84
N SER A 219 -19.76 0.26 -6.31
CA SER A 219 -18.57 -0.34 -6.92
C SER A 219 -17.76 -1.15 -5.91
N THR A 220 -17.59 -0.66 -4.69
CA THR A 220 -16.88 -1.34 -3.61
C THR A 220 -17.56 -2.65 -3.24
N VAL A 221 -18.88 -2.64 -3.05
CA VAL A 221 -19.65 -3.85 -2.73
C VAL A 221 -19.65 -4.83 -3.93
N ALA A 222 -19.79 -4.31 -5.16
CA ALA A 222 -19.81 -5.16 -6.36
C ALA A 222 -18.50 -5.92 -6.61
N ILE A 223 -17.38 -5.42 -6.10
CA ILE A 223 -16.07 -6.07 -6.19
C ILE A 223 -15.86 -7.12 -5.10
N GLY A 224 -16.71 -7.15 -4.06
CA GLY A 224 -16.68 -8.19 -3.05
C GLY A 224 -16.46 -7.71 -1.62
N PHE A 225 -16.42 -6.40 -1.38
CA PHE A 225 -16.46 -5.89 -0.02
C PHE A 225 -17.86 -6.03 0.58
N THR A 226 -17.93 -6.31 1.86
CA THR A 226 -19.16 -6.27 2.65
C THR A 226 -19.28 -4.91 3.31
N GLN A 227 -20.47 -4.27 3.23
CA GLN A 227 -20.75 -3.09 4.05
C GLN A 227 -20.93 -3.54 5.50
N GLU A 228 -20.02 -3.15 6.36
CA GLU A 228 -20.02 -3.52 7.80
C GLU A 228 -20.83 -2.53 8.65
N GLY A 229 -20.99 -1.29 8.16
CA GLY A 229 -21.74 -0.27 8.89
C GLY A 229 -21.87 1.07 8.19
N LEU A 230 -22.53 1.99 8.91
CA LEU A 230 -22.61 3.39 8.59
C LEU A 230 -22.12 4.21 9.80
N ARG A 231 -21.01 4.91 9.62
CA ARG A 231 -20.48 5.84 10.61
C ARG A 231 -21.16 7.19 10.43
N ARG A 232 -22.12 7.50 11.32
CA ARG A 232 -22.86 8.75 11.24
C ARG A 232 -21.99 9.93 11.66
N GLN A 233 -22.06 11.03 10.92
CA GLN A 233 -21.37 12.29 11.19
C GLN A 233 -19.86 12.08 11.48
N HIS A 234 -19.26 11.18 10.71
CA HIS A 234 -17.89 10.72 10.98
C HIS A 234 -16.82 11.72 10.53
N LEU A 235 -17.09 12.45 9.48
CA LEU A 235 -16.20 13.45 8.92
C LEU A 235 -16.86 14.80 8.89
N CYS A 236 -16.09 15.86 9.15
CA CYS A 236 -16.53 17.23 9.00
C CYS A 236 -15.86 17.84 7.77
N ASP A 237 -16.65 18.36 6.84
CA ASP A 237 -16.12 19.14 5.73
C ASP A 237 -15.49 20.43 6.28
N PRO A 238 -14.20 20.67 6.12
CA PRO A 238 -13.53 21.82 6.72
C PRO A 238 -13.95 23.16 6.11
N GLN A 239 -14.51 23.17 4.88
CA GLN A 239 -14.96 24.37 4.20
C GLN A 239 -16.41 24.71 4.56
N THR A 240 -17.30 23.74 4.40
CA THR A 240 -18.74 23.93 4.63
C THR A 240 -19.16 23.72 6.07
N ARG A 241 -18.29 23.12 6.90
CA ARG A 241 -18.58 22.69 8.29
C ARG A 241 -19.73 21.69 8.40
N GLN A 242 -20.11 21.08 7.29
CA GLN A 242 -21.11 20.01 7.29
C GLN A 242 -20.52 18.68 7.72
N TRP A 243 -21.27 17.99 8.57
CA TRP A 243 -20.94 16.62 8.98
C TRP A 243 -21.39 15.63 7.91
N MET A 244 -20.56 14.65 7.64
CA MET A 244 -20.76 13.65 6.60
C MET A 244 -20.74 12.25 7.19
N ASP A 245 -21.69 11.43 6.78
CA ASP A 245 -21.70 10.00 7.06
C ASP A 245 -20.73 9.25 6.13
N CYS A 246 -20.22 8.12 6.59
CA CYS A 246 -19.36 7.25 5.81
C CYS A 246 -19.83 5.81 5.91
N TYR A 247 -19.93 5.12 4.78
CA TYR A 247 -20.04 3.66 4.77
C TYR A 247 -18.69 3.06 5.16
N GLU A 248 -18.72 2.14 6.11
CA GLU A 248 -17.58 1.30 6.45
C GLU A 248 -17.73 -0.04 5.73
N ASN A 249 -16.74 -0.35 4.92
CA ASN A 249 -16.70 -1.60 4.16
C ASN A 249 -15.47 -2.40 4.55
N GLY A 250 -15.59 -3.73 4.54
CA GLY A 250 -14.51 -4.64 4.82
C GLY A 250 -14.54 -5.88 3.95
N ILE A 251 -13.37 -6.47 3.73
CA ILE A 251 -13.21 -7.81 3.19
C ILE A 251 -12.14 -8.52 4.01
N VAL A 252 -12.47 -9.70 4.54
CA VAL A 252 -11.52 -10.55 5.25
C VAL A 252 -10.89 -11.56 4.31
N ALA A 253 -9.74 -12.12 4.68
CA ALA A 253 -8.99 -13.07 3.86
C ALA A 253 -9.83 -14.29 3.45
N ASP A 254 -10.66 -14.78 4.35
CA ASP A 254 -11.54 -15.93 4.07
C ASP A 254 -12.56 -15.59 2.97
N ASP A 255 -13.24 -14.45 3.09
CA ASP A 255 -14.17 -13.95 2.07
C ASP A 255 -13.45 -13.75 0.73
N PHE A 256 -12.24 -13.20 0.74
CA PHE A 256 -11.44 -12.99 -0.46
C PHE A 256 -11.12 -14.31 -1.18
N TYR A 257 -10.64 -15.32 -0.47
CA TYR A 257 -10.27 -16.61 -1.08
C TYR A 257 -11.47 -17.39 -1.61
N HIS A 258 -12.64 -17.24 -1.03
CA HIS A 258 -13.86 -17.93 -1.46
C HIS A 258 -14.76 -17.10 -2.40
N ASN A 259 -14.33 -15.90 -2.82
CA ASN A 259 -15.16 -15.00 -3.61
C ASN A 259 -15.13 -15.33 -5.12
N PRO A 260 -16.23 -15.85 -5.72
CA PRO A 260 -16.26 -16.19 -7.13
C PRO A 260 -16.26 -14.96 -8.05
N VAL A 261 -16.70 -13.80 -7.54
CA VAL A 261 -16.69 -12.54 -8.30
C VAL A 261 -15.26 -12.06 -8.48
N ILE A 262 -14.46 -12.03 -7.40
CA ILE A 262 -13.04 -11.67 -7.44
C ILE A 262 -12.28 -12.64 -8.34
N ALA A 263 -12.51 -13.96 -8.21
CA ALA A 263 -11.90 -14.99 -9.05
C ALA A 263 -12.15 -14.76 -10.54
N ARG A 264 -13.39 -14.42 -10.91
CA ARG A 264 -13.78 -14.13 -12.30
C ARG A 264 -13.17 -12.82 -12.80
N ILE A 265 -13.27 -11.74 -12.02
CA ILE A 265 -12.77 -10.42 -12.39
C ILE A 265 -11.26 -10.45 -12.55
N SER A 266 -10.53 -11.08 -11.64
CA SER A 266 -9.06 -11.14 -11.69
C SER A 266 -8.56 -11.93 -12.90
N ARG A 267 -9.18 -13.09 -13.23
CA ARG A 267 -8.84 -13.80 -14.49
C ARG A 267 -9.02 -12.92 -15.72
N ARG A 268 -10.12 -12.16 -15.77
CA ARG A 268 -10.44 -11.30 -16.92
C ARG A 268 -9.51 -10.10 -17.02
N LEU A 269 -9.20 -9.43 -15.90
CA LEU A 269 -8.50 -8.14 -15.90
C LEU A 269 -6.99 -8.27 -15.80
N ILE A 270 -6.48 -9.22 -15.03
CA ILE A 270 -5.04 -9.41 -14.78
C ILE A 270 -4.52 -10.77 -15.23
N GLY A 271 -5.36 -11.60 -15.85
CA GLY A 271 -4.97 -12.85 -16.51
C GLY A 271 -4.74 -14.04 -15.56
N ARG A 272 -5.01 -13.90 -14.26
CA ARG A 272 -4.87 -14.98 -13.27
C ARG A 272 -5.93 -14.89 -12.17
N ASN A 273 -6.20 -16.04 -11.55
CA ASN A 273 -7.06 -16.09 -10.37
C ASN A 273 -6.24 -15.74 -9.11
N ILE A 274 -6.58 -14.65 -8.46
CA ILE A 274 -5.90 -14.20 -7.23
C ILE A 274 -6.51 -14.79 -5.96
N THR A 275 -7.66 -15.48 -6.05
CA THR A 275 -8.30 -16.10 -4.89
C THR A 275 -7.76 -17.50 -4.59
N VAL A 276 -6.73 -17.93 -5.30
CA VAL A 276 -6.01 -19.16 -4.99
C VAL A 276 -4.90 -18.84 -4.00
N LYS A 277 -5.00 -19.42 -2.81
CA LYS A 277 -4.01 -19.21 -1.76
C LYS A 277 -2.63 -19.69 -2.23
N PRO A 278 -1.57 -18.87 -2.07
CA PRO A 278 -0.20 -19.32 -2.33
C PRO A 278 0.13 -20.54 -1.47
N VAL A 279 0.80 -21.53 -2.06
CA VAL A 279 1.30 -22.74 -1.36
C VAL A 279 2.51 -22.41 -0.52
#